data_3657ec5284e6abab49bb254cd355783c
#
_entry.id   3657ec5284e6abab49bb254cd355783c
#
_cell.length_a   1.000
_cell.length_b   1.000
_cell.length_c   1.000
_cell.angle_alpha   90.00
_cell.angle_beta   90.00
_cell.angle_gamma   90.00
#
_symmetry.space_group_name_H-M   'P 1'
#
loop_
_entity.id
_entity.type
_entity.pdbx_description
1 polymer ?
#
loop_
_entity_poly.entity_id
_entity_poly.type
_entity_poly.pdbx_seq_one_letter_code
_entity_poly.pdbx_strand_id
1 'polypeptide(L)'
;MLKSFAHGPVRGFRLGRTLLGKGRYFTACYHLDGLLIDSGCAHTAPELAAALADQPLHTVAHTHSHEDHWGLSAQLQAQRGARVYSPQQSLDLVRGQADPPRLMPYQKVLWGPPRPCPAAEPLPDHLETPNHRLRVVPTPGHSPDHVCFFDEDQGWLFVGDAYTGGRDRALRRGYDIWGIIASLRAMAALQPTVLFCGSGSVVDDPAAALGAKLAYLVERGQYVQELHRRGWPPKLIARSVFGREPGISYITQGDFSTLHLVISYLADSPHQPAPA
;
A
#
# COMPACT_ATOMS: atom_id res chain seq x y z
N MET A 1 -8.45 -15.04 8.80
CA MET A 1 -8.20 -14.57 10.20
C MET A 1 -8.25 -13.06 10.22
N LEU A 2 -9.09 -12.51 11.08
CA LEU A 2 -9.23 -11.09 11.32
C LEU A 2 -8.79 -10.77 12.76
N LYS A 3 -8.07 -9.65 12.94
CA LYS A 3 -7.79 -9.05 14.24
C LYS A 3 -8.24 -7.59 14.17
N SER A 4 -9.12 -7.17 15.06
CA SER A 4 -9.54 -5.78 15.19
C SER A 4 -8.75 -5.06 16.28
N PHE A 5 -8.53 -3.78 16.09
CA PHE A 5 -7.92 -2.86 17.05
C PHE A 5 -8.57 -1.47 16.89
N ALA A 6 -8.31 -0.56 17.82
CA ALA A 6 -8.78 0.80 17.74
C ALA A 6 -7.68 1.78 18.10
N HIS A 7 -7.71 2.97 17.49
CA HIS A 7 -6.92 4.14 17.84
C HIS A 7 -7.86 5.36 17.81
N GLY A 8 -8.29 5.81 18.99
CA GLY A 8 -9.38 6.77 19.07
C GLY A 8 -10.65 6.27 18.36
N PRO A 9 -11.26 7.05 17.47
CA PRO A 9 -12.44 6.65 16.68
C PRO A 9 -12.11 5.72 15.51
N VAL A 10 -10.83 5.61 15.11
CA VAL A 10 -10.39 4.75 14.01
C VAL A 10 -10.43 3.29 14.43
N ARG A 11 -11.19 2.47 13.73
CA ARG A 11 -11.19 1.01 13.87
C ARG A 11 -10.35 0.38 12.77
N GLY A 12 -9.28 -0.32 13.15
CA GLY A 12 -8.44 -1.08 12.24
C GLY A 12 -8.84 -2.55 12.20
N PHE A 13 -8.87 -3.13 11.01
CA PHE A 13 -9.10 -4.56 10.76
C PHE A 13 -7.88 -5.13 10.05
N ARG A 14 -7.08 -5.89 10.77
CA ARG A 14 -5.91 -6.57 10.21
C ARG A 14 -6.31 -7.96 9.73
N LEU A 15 -6.19 -8.16 8.43
CA LEU A 15 -6.70 -9.31 7.69
C LEU A 15 -5.53 -10.13 7.13
N GLY A 16 -5.63 -11.44 7.22
CA GLY A 16 -4.64 -12.33 6.61
C GLY A 16 -5.18 -13.74 6.47
N ARG A 17 -4.85 -14.40 5.37
CA ARG A 17 -5.21 -15.80 5.20
C ARG A 17 -4.46 -16.68 6.20
N THR A 18 -5.16 -17.60 6.84
CA THR A 18 -4.54 -18.59 7.72
C THR A 18 -3.99 -19.73 6.87
N LEU A 19 -2.68 -19.93 6.93
CA LEU A 19 -1.98 -21.05 6.32
C LEU A 19 -1.26 -21.83 7.42
N LEU A 20 -1.53 -23.14 7.54
CA LEU A 20 -0.97 -24.01 8.56
C LEU A 20 -1.13 -23.44 10.00
N GLY A 21 -2.32 -22.92 10.31
CA GLY A 21 -2.65 -22.34 11.62
C GLY A 21 -2.05 -20.97 11.92
N LYS A 22 -1.31 -20.37 11.00
CA LYS A 22 -0.69 -19.04 11.17
C LYS A 22 -1.22 -18.06 10.12
N GLY A 23 -1.59 -16.86 10.56
CA GLY A 23 -1.89 -15.75 9.63
C GLY A 23 -0.60 -15.26 8.97
N ARG A 24 -0.66 -15.05 7.66
CA ARG A 24 0.47 -14.62 6.84
C ARG A 24 0.05 -13.45 5.96
N TYR A 25 0.99 -12.52 5.73
CA TYR A 25 0.82 -11.40 4.80
C TYR A 25 -0.46 -10.62 5.06
N PHE A 26 -0.46 -9.93 6.21
CA PHE A 26 -1.59 -9.15 6.64
C PHE A 26 -1.72 -7.87 5.81
N THR A 27 -2.95 -7.58 5.39
CA THR A 27 -3.39 -6.26 4.94
C THR A 27 -4.33 -5.66 5.98
N ALA A 28 -4.50 -4.35 5.99
CA ALA A 28 -5.41 -3.70 6.92
C ALA A 28 -6.38 -2.79 6.19
N CYS A 29 -7.58 -2.71 6.75
CA CYS A 29 -8.59 -1.72 6.41
C CYS A 29 -8.88 -0.87 7.63
N TYR A 30 -9.29 0.37 7.41
CA TYR A 30 -9.60 1.29 8.50
C TYR A 30 -10.99 1.87 8.34
N HIS A 31 -11.81 1.70 9.37
CA HIS A 31 -13.15 2.27 9.41
C HIS A 31 -13.14 3.52 10.30
N LEU A 32 -13.64 4.62 9.74
CA LEU A 32 -13.76 5.92 10.40
C LEU A 32 -15.06 6.57 9.98
N ASP A 33 -16.00 6.70 10.93
CA ASP A 33 -17.22 7.51 10.77
C ASP A 33 -18.01 7.24 9.48
N GLY A 34 -18.20 5.96 9.15
CA GLY A 34 -18.91 5.51 7.93
C GLY A 34 -18.05 5.40 6.66
N LEU A 35 -16.81 5.81 6.72
CA LEU A 35 -15.81 5.60 5.67
C LEU A 35 -14.98 4.34 5.96
N LEU A 36 -14.81 3.47 4.98
CA LEU A 36 -13.86 2.36 5.01
C LEU A 36 -12.71 2.65 4.03
N ILE A 37 -11.51 2.75 4.54
CA ILE A 37 -10.29 2.87 3.75
C ILE A 37 -9.74 1.47 3.51
N ASP A 38 -9.68 1.08 2.24
CA ASP A 38 -9.44 -0.26 1.73
C ASP A 38 -10.48 -1.30 2.22
N SER A 39 -10.52 -2.46 1.59
CA SER A 39 -11.49 -3.49 1.92
C SER A 39 -10.90 -4.90 1.93
N GLY A 40 -9.59 -5.00 2.14
CA GLY A 40 -8.88 -6.26 2.28
C GLY A 40 -8.87 -7.11 1.00
N CYS A 41 -8.55 -8.38 1.16
CA CYS A 41 -8.46 -9.33 0.05
C CYS A 41 -9.71 -10.20 -0.07
N ALA A 42 -9.92 -10.78 -1.26
CA ALA A 42 -11.09 -11.63 -1.55
C ALA A 42 -11.23 -12.82 -0.58
N HIS A 43 -10.12 -13.41 -0.14
CA HIS A 43 -10.13 -14.56 0.78
C HIS A 43 -10.53 -14.22 2.22
N THR A 44 -10.51 -12.95 2.62
CA THR A 44 -10.92 -12.48 3.95
C THR A 44 -12.19 -11.65 3.94
N ALA A 45 -12.85 -11.55 2.79
CA ALA A 45 -14.09 -10.79 2.63
C ALA A 45 -15.21 -11.22 3.59
N PRO A 46 -15.45 -12.53 3.85
CA PRO A 46 -16.50 -12.92 4.80
C PRO A 46 -16.25 -12.45 6.22
N GLU A 47 -15.00 -12.53 6.70
CA GLU A 47 -14.62 -12.08 8.04
C GLU A 47 -14.75 -10.58 8.20
N LEU A 48 -14.35 -9.80 7.18
CA LEU A 48 -14.50 -8.36 7.19
C LEU A 48 -15.97 -7.95 7.11
N ALA A 49 -16.77 -8.60 6.24
CA ALA A 49 -18.21 -8.34 6.16
C ALA A 49 -18.92 -8.55 7.50
N ALA A 50 -18.59 -9.63 8.21
CA ALA A 50 -19.13 -9.89 9.54
C ALA A 50 -18.70 -8.83 10.57
N ALA A 51 -17.44 -8.39 10.54
CA ALA A 51 -16.93 -7.36 11.46
C ALA A 51 -17.53 -5.97 11.20
N LEU A 52 -18.01 -5.71 9.99
CA LEU A 52 -18.66 -4.47 9.59
C LEU A 52 -20.19 -4.50 9.69
N ALA A 53 -20.81 -5.64 10.06
CA ALA A 53 -22.26 -5.82 9.98
C ALA A 53 -23.05 -4.71 10.71
N ASP A 54 -22.63 -4.38 11.92
CA ASP A 54 -23.29 -3.38 12.79
C ASP A 54 -22.63 -1.98 12.72
N GLN A 55 -21.69 -1.78 11.78
CA GLN A 55 -21.03 -0.48 11.62
C GLN A 55 -21.76 0.35 10.55
N PRO A 56 -21.97 1.68 10.77
CA PRO A 56 -22.40 2.54 9.68
C PRO A 56 -21.36 2.47 8.55
N LEU A 57 -21.82 2.33 7.31
CA LEU A 57 -20.94 2.29 6.15
C LEU A 57 -21.62 2.96 4.97
N HIS A 58 -21.03 4.03 4.50
CA HIS A 58 -21.54 4.85 3.40
C HIS A 58 -20.56 4.88 2.23
N THR A 59 -19.27 4.82 2.54
CA THR A 59 -18.19 5.01 1.56
C THR A 59 -17.09 3.98 1.78
N VAL A 60 -16.56 3.47 0.66
CA VAL A 60 -15.31 2.69 0.59
C VAL A 60 -14.36 3.45 -0.31
N ALA A 61 -13.12 3.68 0.12
CA ALA A 61 -12.11 4.35 -0.67
C ALA A 61 -10.83 3.51 -0.74
N HIS A 62 -10.32 3.29 -1.95
CA HIS A 62 -9.12 2.49 -2.15
C HIS A 62 -7.88 3.37 -2.15
N THR A 63 -6.82 2.93 -1.47
CA THR A 63 -5.51 3.56 -1.56
C THR A 63 -4.86 3.28 -2.92
N HIS A 64 -5.05 2.08 -3.46
CA HIS A 64 -4.53 1.65 -4.77
C HIS A 64 -5.21 0.35 -5.22
N SER A 65 -4.86 -0.13 -6.41
CA SER A 65 -5.55 -1.24 -7.08
C SER A 65 -4.92 -2.63 -6.89
N HIS A 66 -4.03 -2.82 -5.93
CA HIS A 66 -3.58 -4.19 -5.63
C HIS A 66 -4.71 -5.03 -5.04
N GLU A 67 -4.73 -6.31 -5.39
CA GLU A 67 -5.81 -7.25 -5.14
C GLU A 67 -6.16 -7.48 -3.67
N ASP A 68 -5.29 -7.09 -2.77
CA ASP A 68 -5.47 -7.21 -1.32
C ASP A 68 -6.05 -5.95 -0.67
N HIS A 69 -6.39 -4.92 -1.45
CA HIS A 69 -6.95 -3.67 -0.94
C HIS A 69 -8.43 -3.44 -1.30
N TRP A 70 -9.01 -4.17 -2.27
CA TRP A 70 -10.40 -3.95 -2.70
C TRP A 70 -11.26 -5.23 -2.80
N GLY A 71 -10.86 -6.30 -2.10
CA GLY A 71 -11.47 -7.61 -2.20
C GLY A 71 -12.94 -7.72 -1.78
N LEU A 72 -13.41 -6.88 -0.85
CA LEU A 72 -14.80 -6.86 -0.37
C LEU A 72 -15.65 -5.76 -1.05
N SER A 73 -15.06 -4.82 -1.76
CA SER A 73 -15.74 -3.60 -2.24
C SER A 73 -16.99 -3.88 -3.07
N ALA A 74 -16.93 -4.82 -4.02
CA ALA A 74 -18.09 -5.19 -4.84
C ALA A 74 -19.28 -5.71 -4.01
N GLN A 75 -19.00 -6.46 -2.95
CA GLN A 75 -20.05 -6.96 -2.05
C GLN A 75 -20.65 -5.82 -1.21
N LEU A 76 -19.83 -4.92 -0.68
CA LEU A 76 -20.29 -3.75 0.09
C LEU A 76 -21.14 -2.82 -0.79
N GLN A 77 -20.73 -2.59 -2.02
CA GLN A 77 -21.53 -1.83 -3.00
C GLN A 77 -22.88 -2.47 -3.24
N ALA A 78 -22.91 -3.76 -3.52
CA ALA A 78 -24.15 -4.48 -3.87
C ALA A 78 -25.09 -4.66 -2.66
N GLN A 79 -24.56 -4.96 -1.46
CA GLN A 79 -25.37 -5.34 -0.31
C GLN A 79 -25.68 -4.17 0.63
N ARG A 80 -24.81 -3.16 0.68
CA ARG A 80 -24.93 -2.03 1.60
C ARG A 80 -25.21 -0.71 0.91
N GLY A 81 -25.18 -0.67 -0.44
CA GLY A 81 -25.29 0.57 -1.21
C GLY A 81 -24.13 1.53 -0.98
N ALA A 82 -22.98 1.03 -0.50
CA ALA A 82 -21.82 1.87 -0.24
C ALA A 82 -21.26 2.45 -1.55
N ARG A 83 -20.94 3.74 -1.56
CA ARG A 83 -20.20 4.36 -2.67
C ARG A 83 -18.77 3.86 -2.63
N VAL A 84 -18.23 3.46 -3.78
CA VAL A 84 -16.86 2.95 -3.89
C VAL A 84 -16.05 3.92 -4.72
N TYR A 85 -15.00 4.47 -4.13
CA TYR A 85 -14.05 5.35 -4.77
C TYR A 85 -12.71 4.65 -5.02
N SER A 86 -12.14 4.86 -6.20
CA SER A 86 -10.83 4.32 -6.57
C SER A 86 -10.00 5.39 -7.29
N PRO A 87 -8.66 5.32 -7.23
CA PRO A 87 -7.82 6.21 -8.01
C PRO A 87 -8.19 6.19 -9.49
N GLN A 88 -8.21 7.37 -10.13
CA GLN A 88 -8.61 7.53 -11.53
C GLN A 88 -7.84 6.60 -12.47
N GLN A 89 -6.55 6.38 -12.20
CA GLN A 89 -5.66 5.57 -13.05
C GLN A 89 -6.02 4.08 -13.06
N SER A 90 -6.68 3.58 -12.03
CA SER A 90 -7.08 2.17 -11.90
C SER A 90 -8.60 1.96 -12.00
N LEU A 91 -9.35 3.00 -12.32
CA LEU A 91 -10.81 2.95 -12.28
C LEU A 91 -11.38 1.92 -13.26
N ASP A 92 -10.86 1.84 -14.48
CA ASP A 92 -11.29 0.87 -15.48
C ASP A 92 -11.01 -0.58 -15.04
N LEU A 93 -9.87 -0.81 -14.39
CA LEU A 93 -9.55 -2.11 -13.78
C LEU A 93 -10.56 -2.48 -12.69
N VAL A 94 -10.83 -1.55 -11.77
CA VAL A 94 -11.75 -1.79 -10.65
C VAL A 94 -13.18 -1.99 -11.14
N ARG A 95 -13.60 -1.30 -12.20
CA ARG A 95 -14.89 -1.48 -12.85
C ARG A 95 -15.01 -2.79 -13.65
N GLY A 96 -13.90 -3.46 -13.94
CA GLY A 96 -13.86 -4.62 -14.83
C GLY A 96 -13.97 -4.25 -16.31
N GLN A 97 -13.60 -3.03 -16.68
CA GLN A 97 -13.56 -2.51 -18.05
C GLN A 97 -12.17 -2.68 -18.69
N ALA A 98 -11.17 -2.99 -17.89
CA ALA A 98 -9.83 -3.38 -18.33
C ALA A 98 -9.49 -4.79 -17.87
N ASP A 99 -8.66 -5.50 -18.65
CA ASP A 99 -8.19 -6.82 -18.27
C ASP A 99 -7.35 -6.76 -16.98
N PRO A 100 -7.68 -7.57 -15.96
CA PRO A 100 -6.90 -7.59 -14.74
C PRO A 100 -5.51 -8.18 -15.01
N PRO A 101 -4.46 -7.67 -14.33
CA PRO A 101 -3.14 -8.25 -14.42
C PRO A 101 -3.16 -9.72 -13.98
N ARG A 102 -2.39 -10.54 -14.65
CA ARG A 102 -2.30 -11.96 -14.30
C ARG A 102 -1.68 -12.11 -12.91
N LEU A 103 -2.48 -12.54 -11.95
CA LEU A 103 -2.01 -12.81 -10.60
C LEU A 103 -0.97 -13.95 -10.58
N MET A 104 0.13 -13.71 -9.88
CA MET A 104 1.13 -14.72 -9.58
C MET A 104 0.56 -15.82 -8.66
N PRO A 105 1.13 -17.04 -8.64
CA PRO A 105 0.62 -18.13 -7.78
C PRO A 105 0.47 -17.73 -6.31
N TYR A 106 1.44 -17.00 -5.76
CA TYR A 106 1.39 -16.55 -4.37
C TYR A 106 0.23 -15.58 -4.09
N GLN A 107 -0.09 -14.67 -5.02
CA GLN A 107 -1.21 -13.72 -4.92
C GLN A 107 -2.55 -14.46 -4.91
N LYS A 108 -2.72 -15.44 -5.82
CA LYS A 108 -3.92 -16.28 -5.85
C LYS A 108 -4.12 -17.06 -4.55
N VAL A 109 -3.01 -17.57 -3.98
CA VAL A 109 -3.06 -18.35 -2.73
C VAL A 109 -3.31 -17.44 -1.53
N LEU A 110 -2.68 -16.27 -1.44
CA LEU A 110 -2.78 -15.41 -0.26
C LEU A 110 -4.05 -14.56 -0.26
N TRP A 111 -4.39 -13.93 -1.39
CA TRP A 111 -5.38 -12.87 -1.47
C TRP A 111 -6.58 -13.20 -2.37
N GLY A 112 -6.34 -13.91 -3.47
CA GLY A 112 -7.36 -14.22 -4.48
C GLY A 112 -7.73 -13.02 -5.35
N PRO A 113 -8.41 -13.25 -6.49
CA PRO A 113 -8.85 -12.19 -7.38
C PRO A 113 -10.04 -11.44 -6.77
N PRO A 114 -9.99 -10.10 -6.68
CA PRO A 114 -11.16 -9.31 -6.30
C PRO A 114 -12.24 -9.35 -7.38
N ARG A 115 -13.48 -9.04 -7.00
CA ARG A 115 -14.62 -8.93 -7.94
C ARG A 115 -14.73 -7.49 -8.43
N PRO A 116 -15.03 -7.28 -9.73
CA PRO A 116 -15.27 -5.94 -10.26
C PRO A 116 -16.34 -5.16 -9.50
N CYS A 117 -16.16 -3.85 -9.38
CA CYS A 117 -17.12 -2.89 -8.87
C CYS A 117 -17.58 -1.96 -9.99
N PRO A 118 -18.61 -2.33 -10.81
CA PRO A 118 -18.98 -1.57 -12.01
C PRO A 118 -19.38 -0.12 -11.75
N ALA A 119 -19.93 0.17 -10.57
CA ALA A 119 -20.32 1.51 -10.18
C ALA A 119 -19.27 2.23 -9.31
N ALA A 120 -18.00 1.81 -9.36
CA ALA A 120 -16.93 2.56 -8.71
C ALA A 120 -16.77 3.94 -9.35
N GLU A 121 -16.49 4.94 -8.55
CA GLU A 121 -16.31 6.35 -8.94
C GLU A 121 -14.84 6.77 -8.77
N PRO A 122 -14.36 7.79 -9.50
CA PRO A 122 -13.03 8.34 -9.27
C PRO A 122 -12.96 8.99 -7.89
N LEU A 123 -11.80 8.88 -7.22
CA LEU A 123 -11.55 9.59 -5.97
C LEU A 123 -11.72 11.11 -6.18
N PRO A 124 -12.48 11.80 -5.32
CA PRO A 124 -12.50 13.25 -5.26
C PRO A 124 -11.20 13.77 -4.59
N ASP A 125 -10.96 15.07 -4.61
CA ASP A 125 -9.81 15.68 -3.92
C ASP A 125 -9.87 15.47 -2.40
N HIS A 126 -11.09 15.36 -1.84
CA HIS A 126 -11.34 15.12 -0.42
C HIS A 126 -12.45 14.09 -0.24
N LEU A 127 -12.27 13.23 0.77
CA LEU A 127 -13.33 12.38 1.29
C LEU A 127 -13.90 13.01 2.55
N GLU A 128 -15.22 13.07 2.63
CA GLU A 128 -15.92 13.70 3.76
C GLU A 128 -16.75 12.67 4.52
N THR A 129 -16.71 12.75 5.84
CA THR A 129 -17.58 12.06 6.78
C THR A 129 -18.29 13.12 7.66
N PRO A 130 -19.25 12.78 8.51
CA PRO A 130 -19.84 13.75 9.41
C PRO A 130 -18.84 14.53 10.27
N ASN A 131 -17.72 13.94 10.66
CA ASN A 131 -16.75 14.56 11.59
C ASN A 131 -15.33 14.68 11.04
N HIS A 132 -15.05 14.17 9.83
CA HIS A 132 -13.70 14.15 9.27
C HIS A 132 -13.68 14.55 7.81
N ARG A 133 -12.60 15.23 7.42
CA ARG A 133 -12.31 15.59 6.03
C ARG A 133 -10.91 15.14 5.69
N LEU A 134 -10.81 14.15 4.80
CA LEU A 134 -9.54 13.54 4.42
C LEU A 134 -9.14 14.01 3.01
N ARG A 135 -8.01 14.68 2.90
CA ARG A 135 -7.42 15.05 1.61
C ARG A 135 -6.79 13.84 0.94
N VAL A 136 -7.02 13.67 -0.35
CA VAL A 136 -6.38 12.64 -1.18
C VAL A 136 -5.01 13.14 -1.62
N VAL A 137 -3.97 12.42 -1.24
CA VAL A 137 -2.56 12.78 -1.51
C VAL A 137 -1.93 11.74 -2.42
N PRO A 138 -1.58 12.08 -3.68
CA PRO A 138 -0.87 11.15 -4.55
C PRO A 138 0.49 10.73 -3.97
N THR A 139 0.73 9.42 -3.93
CA THR A 139 1.96 8.82 -3.38
C THR A 139 2.43 7.65 -4.25
N PRO A 140 2.74 7.90 -5.54
CA PRO A 140 3.16 6.85 -6.47
C PRO A 140 4.50 6.24 -6.08
N GLY A 141 4.78 5.03 -6.59
CA GLY A 141 6.04 4.31 -6.39
C GLY A 141 5.83 2.86 -6.01
N HIS A 142 5.00 2.58 -4.98
CA HIS A 142 4.51 1.23 -4.69
C HIS A 142 3.60 0.72 -5.83
N SER A 143 2.74 1.57 -6.31
CA SER A 143 2.02 1.45 -7.59
C SER A 143 1.84 2.84 -8.20
N PRO A 144 1.61 2.95 -9.52
CA PRO A 144 1.42 4.26 -10.17
C PRO A 144 0.19 5.02 -9.67
N ASP A 145 -0.84 4.29 -9.26
CA ASP A 145 -2.14 4.81 -8.82
C ASP A 145 -2.24 5.06 -7.31
N HIS A 146 -1.16 4.81 -6.55
CA HIS A 146 -1.22 4.87 -5.10
C HIS A 146 -1.51 6.27 -4.57
N VAL A 147 -2.40 6.35 -3.57
CA VAL A 147 -2.72 7.55 -2.80
C VAL A 147 -2.74 7.27 -1.30
N CYS A 148 -2.48 8.31 -0.52
CA CYS A 148 -2.73 8.34 0.93
C CYS A 148 -3.95 9.23 1.22
N PHE A 149 -4.57 9.05 2.39
CA PHE A 149 -5.65 9.91 2.87
C PHE A 149 -5.20 10.64 4.13
N PHE A 150 -5.25 11.96 4.11
CA PHE A 150 -4.75 12.82 5.18
C PHE A 150 -5.88 13.60 5.83
N ASP A 151 -6.18 13.29 7.08
CA ASP A 151 -7.06 14.10 7.94
C ASP A 151 -6.25 15.26 8.52
N GLU A 152 -6.45 16.44 7.95
CA GLU A 152 -5.65 17.63 8.30
C GLU A 152 -5.93 18.13 9.72
N ASP A 153 -7.15 17.94 10.23
CA ASP A 153 -7.55 18.39 11.57
C ASP A 153 -6.95 17.53 12.68
N GLN A 154 -6.81 16.22 12.42
CA GLN A 154 -6.24 15.26 13.39
C GLN A 154 -4.75 15.01 13.17
N GLY A 155 -4.22 15.35 12.00
CA GLY A 155 -2.88 14.98 11.57
C GLY A 155 -2.74 13.49 11.27
N TRP A 156 -3.83 12.77 11.01
CA TRP A 156 -3.80 11.34 10.74
C TRP A 156 -3.57 11.06 9.26
N LEU A 157 -2.62 10.18 8.96
CA LEU A 157 -2.31 9.79 7.59
C LEU A 157 -2.51 8.29 7.41
N PHE A 158 -3.46 7.91 6.56
CA PHE A 158 -3.68 6.53 6.11
C PHE A 158 -2.80 6.29 4.89
N VAL A 159 -1.74 5.53 5.06
CA VAL A 159 -0.64 5.47 4.10
C VAL A 159 -0.70 4.26 3.16
N GLY A 160 -1.72 3.39 3.29
CA GLY A 160 -1.74 2.15 2.49
C GLY A 160 -0.39 1.46 2.54
N ASP A 161 0.14 1.12 1.37
CA ASP A 161 1.43 0.45 1.21
C ASP A 161 2.59 1.41 0.85
N ALA A 162 2.37 2.74 0.83
CA ALA A 162 3.45 3.71 0.64
C ALA A 162 4.48 3.69 1.78
N TYR A 163 4.08 3.23 2.98
CA TYR A 163 4.98 3.02 4.10
C TYR A 163 4.73 1.65 4.75
N THR A 164 5.66 0.73 4.58
CA THR A 164 5.58 -0.65 5.12
C THR A 164 6.47 -0.89 6.34
N GLY A 165 7.09 0.16 6.86
CA GLY A 165 8.03 0.07 7.99
C GLY A 165 9.41 -0.48 7.60
N GLY A 166 10.30 -0.58 8.58
CA GLY A 166 11.57 -1.27 8.48
C GLY A 166 12.52 -0.80 7.36
N ARG A 167 13.45 -1.69 7.00
CA ARG A 167 14.45 -1.49 5.95
C ARG A 167 14.12 -2.37 4.75
N ASP A 168 13.77 -1.77 3.62
CA ASP A 168 13.53 -2.52 2.39
C ASP A 168 14.83 -3.13 1.87
N ARG A 169 14.82 -4.43 1.70
CA ARG A 169 15.94 -5.20 1.13
C ARG A 169 15.57 -5.88 -0.19
N ALA A 170 14.31 -5.80 -0.58
CA ALA A 170 13.79 -6.29 -1.84
C ALA A 170 12.68 -5.37 -2.31
N LEU A 171 12.48 -5.31 -3.61
CA LEU A 171 11.40 -4.58 -4.24
C LEU A 171 10.68 -5.49 -5.22
N ARG A 172 9.37 -5.31 -5.37
CA ARG A 172 8.61 -6.00 -6.41
C ARG A 172 9.00 -5.49 -7.78
N ARG A 173 8.97 -6.37 -8.76
CA ARG A 173 9.20 -5.99 -10.15
C ARG A 173 8.22 -4.89 -10.59
N GLY A 174 8.74 -3.83 -11.18
CA GLY A 174 7.94 -2.72 -11.70
C GLY A 174 7.62 -1.62 -10.68
N TYR A 175 7.99 -1.79 -9.40
CA TYR A 175 7.90 -0.68 -8.45
C TYR A 175 8.99 0.35 -8.70
N ASP A 176 8.67 1.63 -8.45
CA ASP A 176 9.59 2.75 -8.59
C ASP A 176 10.13 3.20 -7.23
N ILE A 177 11.38 2.88 -6.94
CA ILE A 177 12.01 3.26 -5.66
C ILE A 177 12.17 4.77 -5.52
N TRP A 178 12.38 5.50 -6.62
CA TRP A 178 12.49 6.97 -6.58
C TRP A 178 11.13 7.61 -6.32
N GLY A 179 10.07 7.06 -6.91
CA GLY A 179 8.69 7.40 -6.61
C GLY A 179 8.36 7.14 -5.13
N ILE A 180 8.75 5.99 -4.57
CA ILE A 180 8.60 5.70 -3.13
C ILE A 180 9.34 6.75 -2.29
N ILE A 181 10.58 7.10 -2.62
CA ILE A 181 11.36 8.12 -1.89
C ILE A 181 10.67 9.49 -1.98
N ALA A 182 10.19 9.88 -3.16
CA ALA A 182 9.46 11.14 -3.35
C ALA A 182 8.16 11.17 -2.53
N SER A 183 7.40 10.08 -2.53
CA SER A 183 6.17 9.92 -1.75
C SER A 183 6.42 9.97 -0.25
N LEU A 184 7.49 9.34 0.25
CA LEU A 184 7.90 9.44 1.66
C LEU A 184 8.25 10.89 2.06
N ARG A 185 8.91 11.65 1.18
CA ARG A 185 9.18 13.09 1.40
C ARG A 185 7.88 13.90 1.45
N ALA A 186 6.96 13.64 0.51
CA ALA A 186 5.67 14.30 0.50
C ALA A 186 4.86 14.01 1.78
N MET A 187 4.84 12.76 2.23
CA MET A 187 4.20 12.38 3.50
C MET A 187 4.86 13.08 4.70
N ALA A 188 6.19 13.14 4.77
CA ALA A 188 6.90 13.82 5.85
C ALA A 188 6.62 15.34 5.86
N ALA A 189 6.46 15.97 4.70
CA ALA A 189 6.12 17.39 4.59
C ALA A 189 4.71 17.73 5.10
N LEU A 190 3.79 16.75 5.19
CA LEU A 190 2.48 16.91 5.80
C LEU A 190 2.54 17.01 7.33
N GLN A 191 3.66 16.66 7.93
CA GLN A 191 3.86 16.61 9.39
C GLN A 191 2.77 15.81 10.13
N PRO A 192 2.47 14.57 9.69
CA PRO A 192 1.41 13.78 10.33
C PRO A 192 1.77 13.49 11.79
N THR A 193 0.73 13.31 12.61
CA THR A 193 0.85 12.92 14.02
C THR A 193 0.78 11.41 14.21
N VAL A 194 0.10 10.69 13.28
CA VAL A 194 -0.05 9.24 13.30
C VAL A 194 -0.07 8.71 11.86
N LEU A 195 0.60 7.55 11.61
CA LEU A 195 0.44 6.79 10.37
C LEU A 195 -0.39 5.52 10.62
N PHE A 196 -1.36 5.29 9.77
CA PHE A 196 -2.14 4.04 9.68
C PHE A 196 -1.68 3.27 8.44
N CYS A 197 -0.92 2.19 8.64
CA CYS A 197 -0.23 1.48 7.56
C CYS A 197 -1.08 0.33 6.99
N GLY A 198 -0.94 0.03 5.70
CA GLY A 198 -1.61 -1.10 5.04
C GLY A 198 -1.30 -2.47 5.67
N SER A 199 -0.21 -2.61 6.43
CA SER A 199 0.10 -3.80 7.23
C SER A 199 -0.68 -3.92 8.54
N GLY A 200 -1.42 -2.88 8.95
CA GLY A 200 -2.11 -2.76 10.24
C GLY A 200 -1.22 -2.31 11.38
N SER A 201 -0.05 -1.75 11.10
CA SER A 201 0.77 -1.06 12.08
C SER A 201 0.28 0.38 12.23
N VAL A 202 0.22 0.87 13.46
CA VAL A 202 0.02 2.29 13.78
C VAL A 202 1.34 2.85 14.25
N VAL A 203 1.73 4.02 13.75
CA VAL A 203 3.01 4.67 14.06
C VAL A 203 2.73 6.01 14.71
N ASP A 204 3.08 6.12 15.98
CA ASP A 204 2.82 7.31 16.81
C ASP A 204 3.96 8.37 16.75
N ASP A 205 5.09 8.03 16.12
CA ASP A 205 6.17 8.97 15.79
C ASP A 205 6.48 8.91 14.28
N PRO A 206 5.63 9.52 13.44
CA PRO A 206 5.84 9.55 11.99
C PRO A 206 7.12 10.25 11.57
N ALA A 207 7.54 11.30 12.28
CA ALA A 207 8.72 12.08 11.93
C ALA A 207 9.97 11.22 12.00
N ALA A 208 10.19 10.50 13.12
CA ALA A 208 11.30 9.58 13.26
C ALA A 208 11.21 8.40 12.27
N ALA A 209 10.02 7.82 12.09
CA ALA A 209 9.82 6.67 11.23
C ALA A 209 10.08 6.98 9.75
N LEU A 210 9.48 8.06 9.23
CA LEU A 210 9.67 8.50 7.84
C LEU A 210 11.11 8.98 7.61
N GLY A 211 11.68 9.75 8.56
CA GLY A 211 13.05 10.23 8.49
C GLY A 211 14.07 9.08 8.42
N ALA A 212 13.94 8.08 9.28
CA ALA A 212 14.82 6.91 9.28
C ALA A 212 14.69 6.08 7.98
N LYS A 213 13.46 5.91 7.46
CA LYS A 213 13.21 5.22 6.20
C LYS A 213 13.83 5.96 5.02
N LEU A 214 13.61 7.27 4.94
CA LEU A 214 14.18 8.13 3.90
C LEU A 214 15.71 8.10 3.90
N ALA A 215 16.33 8.30 5.07
CA ALA A 215 17.78 8.27 5.20
C ALA A 215 18.35 6.93 4.70
N TYR A 216 17.74 5.82 5.12
CA TYR A 216 18.14 4.49 4.68
C TYR A 216 18.06 4.31 3.17
N LEU A 217 16.90 4.65 2.56
CA LEU A 217 16.70 4.45 1.12
C LEU A 217 17.62 5.35 0.28
N VAL A 218 17.79 6.61 0.66
CA VAL A 218 18.67 7.54 -0.04
C VAL A 218 20.13 7.09 0.04
N GLU A 219 20.62 6.70 1.22
CA GLU A 219 21.97 6.18 1.41
C GLU A 219 22.23 4.94 0.55
N ARG A 220 21.28 3.99 0.56
CA ARG A 220 21.40 2.78 -0.28
C ARG A 220 21.40 3.10 -1.76
N GLY A 221 20.54 4.02 -2.21
CA GLY A 221 20.49 4.47 -3.59
C GLY A 221 21.80 5.10 -4.07
N GLN A 222 22.37 6.00 -3.27
CA GLN A 222 23.67 6.60 -3.57
C GLN A 222 24.78 5.56 -3.70
N TYR A 223 24.80 4.57 -2.80
CA TYR A 223 25.79 3.51 -2.84
C TYR A 223 25.63 2.58 -4.04
N VAL A 224 24.37 2.23 -4.40
CA VAL A 224 24.06 1.47 -5.61
C VAL A 224 24.57 2.18 -6.86
N GLN A 225 24.27 3.48 -7.00
CA GLN A 225 24.70 4.29 -8.15
C GLN A 225 26.21 4.41 -8.23
N GLU A 226 26.90 4.56 -7.09
CA GLU A 226 28.35 4.63 -7.04
C GLU A 226 29.02 3.35 -7.50
N LEU A 227 28.54 2.18 -7.03
CA LEU A 227 29.06 0.88 -7.49
C LEU A 227 28.82 0.66 -8.98
N HIS A 228 27.64 1.10 -9.48
CA HIS A 228 27.32 1.01 -10.89
C HIS A 228 28.26 1.88 -11.75
N ARG A 229 28.55 3.12 -11.34
CA ARG A 229 29.51 3.98 -12.02
C ARG A 229 30.94 3.40 -12.04
N ARG A 230 31.27 2.55 -11.06
CA ARG A 230 32.55 1.76 -11.03
C ARG A 230 32.50 0.52 -11.90
N GLY A 231 31.42 0.30 -12.68
CA GLY A 231 31.30 -0.83 -13.59
C GLY A 231 30.81 -2.15 -12.96
N TRP A 232 30.29 -2.11 -11.74
CA TRP A 232 29.77 -3.32 -11.11
C TRP A 232 28.43 -3.74 -11.76
N PRO A 233 28.26 -5.04 -12.09
CA PRO A 233 27.01 -5.51 -12.62
C PRO A 233 25.93 -5.53 -11.53
N PRO A 234 24.64 -5.27 -11.87
CA PRO A 234 23.54 -5.15 -10.90
C PRO A 234 23.40 -6.32 -9.93
N LYS A 235 23.66 -7.56 -10.36
CA LYS A 235 23.62 -8.75 -9.49
C LYS A 235 24.68 -8.72 -8.38
N LEU A 236 25.89 -8.26 -8.68
CA LEU A 236 26.94 -8.11 -7.68
C LEU A 236 26.63 -6.96 -6.72
N ILE A 237 26.11 -5.84 -7.23
CA ILE A 237 25.66 -4.73 -6.41
C ILE A 237 24.57 -5.21 -5.43
N ALA A 238 23.55 -5.93 -5.91
CA ALA A 238 22.47 -6.45 -5.07
C ALA A 238 23.00 -7.30 -3.92
N ARG A 239 23.93 -8.21 -4.22
CA ARG A 239 24.54 -9.07 -3.20
C ARG A 239 25.43 -8.31 -2.22
N SER A 240 26.16 -7.30 -2.69
CA SER A 240 27.07 -6.49 -1.87
C SER A 240 26.30 -5.54 -0.93
N VAL A 241 25.27 -4.86 -1.44
CA VAL A 241 24.54 -3.81 -0.70
C VAL A 241 23.46 -4.39 0.21
N PHE A 242 22.72 -5.40 -0.27
CA PHE A 242 21.55 -5.95 0.42
C PHE A 242 21.77 -7.39 0.96
N GLY A 243 22.86 -8.04 0.59
CA GLY A 243 23.22 -9.38 1.05
C GLY A 243 22.41 -10.48 0.33
N ARG A 244 22.04 -11.54 1.10
CA ARG A 244 21.25 -12.65 0.57
C ARG A 244 19.80 -12.22 0.32
N GLU A 245 19.16 -12.86 -0.67
CA GLU A 245 17.74 -12.68 -0.92
C GLU A 245 16.91 -12.92 0.35
N PRO A 246 15.98 -12.03 0.69
CA PRO A 246 15.09 -12.23 1.85
C PRO A 246 14.07 -13.33 1.57
N GLY A 247 13.47 -13.88 2.64
CA GLY A 247 12.50 -14.96 2.54
C GLY A 247 11.32 -14.71 1.59
N ILE A 248 10.90 -13.45 1.47
CA ILE A 248 9.85 -13.04 0.53
C ILE A 248 10.20 -13.37 -0.93
N SER A 249 11.47 -13.25 -1.32
CA SER A 249 11.92 -13.56 -2.70
C SER A 249 11.64 -15.01 -3.08
N TYR A 250 11.80 -15.95 -2.15
CA TYR A 250 11.52 -17.36 -2.40
C TYR A 250 10.01 -17.64 -2.48
N ILE A 251 9.23 -17.03 -1.61
CA ILE A 251 7.77 -17.19 -1.57
C ILE A 251 7.12 -16.63 -2.82
N THR A 252 7.63 -15.49 -3.33
CA THR A 252 7.11 -14.81 -4.51
C THR A 252 7.78 -15.26 -5.80
N GLN A 253 8.61 -16.32 -5.75
CA GLN A 253 9.35 -16.85 -6.92
C GLN A 253 10.17 -15.77 -7.64
N GLY A 254 10.76 -14.84 -6.87
CA GLY A 254 11.61 -13.76 -7.37
C GLY A 254 10.86 -12.51 -7.82
N ASP A 255 9.54 -12.43 -7.69
CA ASP A 255 8.78 -11.21 -7.99
C ASP A 255 9.23 -10.06 -7.07
N PHE A 256 9.48 -10.34 -5.78
CA PHE A 256 10.25 -9.47 -4.89
C PHE A 256 11.70 -9.94 -4.83
N SER A 257 12.65 -9.05 -5.13
CA SER A 257 14.08 -9.39 -5.06
C SER A 257 14.98 -8.20 -4.75
N THR A 258 16.18 -8.49 -4.22
CA THR A 258 17.24 -7.50 -4.06
C THR A 258 17.68 -6.93 -5.40
N LEU A 259 17.64 -7.77 -6.46
CA LEU A 259 17.98 -7.36 -7.81
C LEU A 259 16.99 -6.34 -8.38
N HIS A 260 15.68 -6.53 -8.16
CA HIS A 260 14.68 -5.57 -8.62
C HIS A 260 14.84 -4.21 -7.91
N LEU A 261 15.22 -4.21 -6.62
CA LEU A 261 15.52 -2.98 -5.91
C LEU A 261 16.70 -2.24 -6.53
N VAL A 262 17.79 -2.96 -6.87
CA VAL A 262 18.95 -2.35 -7.55
C VAL A 262 18.57 -1.85 -8.94
N ILE A 263 17.83 -2.63 -9.72
CA ILE A 263 17.38 -2.22 -11.06
C ILE A 263 16.54 -0.95 -10.97
N SER A 264 15.63 -0.86 -9.98
CA SER A 264 14.81 0.34 -9.78
C SER A 264 15.63 1.58 -9.40
N TYR A 265 16.71 1.43 -8.61
CA TYR A 265 17.63 2.54 -8.35
C TYR A 265 18.43 3.00 -9.57
N LEU A 266 18.65 2.12 -10.55
CA LEU A 266 19.40 2.39 -11.77
C LEU A 266 18.52 2.76 -12.97
N ALA A 267 17.21 2.61 -12.84
CA ALA A 267 16.25 3.00 -13.87
C ALA A 267 16.04 4.52 -13.89
N ASP A 268 15.79 5.06 -15.08
CA ASP A 268 15.32 6.43 -15.22
C ASP A 268 13.93 6.55 -14.57
N SER A 269 13.77 7.54 -13.70
CA SER A 269 12.51 7.85 -13.04
C SER A 269 12.29 9.36 -13.04
N PRO A 270 11.07 9.83 -13.31
CA PRO A 270 10.74 11.26 -13.20
C PRO A 270 10.89 11.78 -11.76
N HIS A 271 10.98 10.89 -10.79
CA HIS A 271 11.13 11.20 -9.37
C HIS A 271 12.59 11.16 -8.88
N GLN A 272 13.53 10.76 -9.77
CA GLN A 272 14.95 10.73 -9.42
C GLN A 272 15.48 12.16 -9.27
N PRO A 273 16.21 12.50 -8.19
CA PRO A 273 16.87 13.80 -8.10
C PRO A 273 17.90 13.95 -9.22
N ALA A 274 18.05 15.17 -9.73
CA ALA A 274 19.09 15.47 -10.70
C ALA A 274 20.47 15.01 -10.17
N PRO A 275 21.35 14.51 -11.05
CA PRO A 275 22.71 14.19 -10.64
C PRO A 275 23.39 15.45 -10.09
N ALA A 276 24.05 15.32 -8.94
CA ALA A 276 24.79 16.40 -8.30
C ALA A 276 26.06 16.76 -9.09
#